data_060817982689cb97bedb790ff84d826a
#
_entry.id   060817982689cb97bedb790ff84d826a
#
_cell.length_a   1.000
_cell.length_b   1.000
_cell.length_c   1.000
_cell.angle_alpha   90.00
_cell.angle_beta   90.00
_cell.angle_gamma   90.00
#
_symmetry.space_group_name_H-M   'P 1'
#
loop_
_entity.id
_entity.type
_entity.pdbx_description
1 polymer ?
#
loop_
_entity_poly.entity_id
_entity_poly.type
_entity_poly.pdbx_seq_one_letter_code
_entity_poly.pdbx_strand_id
1 'polypeptide(L)'
;KDDMDPEPTLEVQGADKVDFATPGTYIVTYLAKDRSGNETKIERKIKVKKNPDWNEKVVYLTFDDGPSENTGEILDILKEKNAKATFFVTGNNQEHDDMIKRAFSEGHSIGLHTYTHDYATVYASEDAYFADLQKVSDLVESITGTKSMIIRFPGGSSNTISAKYVKGLM
;
A
#
# COMPACT_ATOMS: atom_id res chain seq x y z
N LYS A 1 -15.17 13.76 -13.13
CA LYS A 1 -16.42 13.10 -13.57
C LYS A 1 -17.17 14.09 -14.41
N ASP A 2 -17.52 13.72 -15.62
CA ASP A 2 -18.32 14.53 -16.52
C ASP A 2 -19.78 14.03 -16.43
N ASP A 3 -20.74 14.96 -16.21
CA ASP A 3 -22.16 14.60 -16.07
C ASP A 3 -22.80 14.26 -17.42
N MET A 4 -22.17 14.66 -18.53
CA MET A 4 -22.65 14.46 -19.91
C MET A 4 -21.93 13.32 -20.64
N ASP A 5 -20.72 12.95 -20.19
CA ASP A 5 -19.96 11.80 -20.71
C ASP A 5 -19.48 10.92 -19.54
N PRO A 6 -20.17 9.79 -19.29
CA PRO A 6 -19.80 8.89 -18.20
C PRO A 6 -18.47 8.17 -18.43
N GLU A 7 -17.94 8.16 -19.68
CA GLU A 7 -16.74 7.45 -20.07
C GLU A 7 -15.78 8.33 -20.90
N PRO A 8 -15.24 9.41 -20.35
CA PRO A 8 -14.23 10.22 -21.07
C PRO A 8 -12.95 9.39 -21.30
N THR A 9 -12.27 9.64 -22.39
CA THR A 9 -10.97 9.05 -22.66
C THR A 9 -9.92 9.67 -21.74
N LEU A 10 -9.05 8.85 -21.16
CA LEU A 10 -7.93 9.30 -20.33
C LEU A 10 -6.61 8.93 -20.99
N GLU A 11 -5.79 9.93 -21.29
CA GLU A 11 -4.41 9.77 -21.74
C GLU A 11 -3.44 10.16 -20.61
N VAL A 12 -2.39 9.35 -20.40
CA VAL A 12 -1.35 9.63 -19.42
C VAL A 12 -0.03 9.83 -20.17
N GLN A 13 0.55 11.04 -20.08
CA GLN A 13 1.78 11.41 -20.76
C GLN A 13 2.92 11.60 -19.75
N GLY A 14 4.14 11.16 -20.12
CA GLY A 14 5.34 11.37 -19.31
C GLY A 14 5.53 10.42 -18.13
N ALA A 15 4.63 9.45 -17.93
CA ALA A 15 4.80 8.43 -16.92
C ALA A 15 6.01 7.52 -17.22
N ASP A 16 6.26 7.24 -18.49
CA ASP A 16 7.41 6.50 -19.02
C ASP A 16 8.75 7.23 -18.86
N LYS A 17 8.70 8.54 -18.61
CA LYS A 17 9.90 9.39 -18.41
C LYS A 17 10.30 9.51 -16.94
N VAL A 18 9.51 8.96 -16.02
CA VAL A 18 9.86 8.97 -14.59
C VAL A 18 10.99 7.97 -14.36
N ASP A 19 12.19 8.48 -14.15
CA ASP A 19 13.34 7.65 -13.75
C ASP A 19 13.47 7.64 -12.23
N PHE A 20 13.09 6.53 -11.62
CA PHE A 20 13.18 6.35 -10.17
C PHE A 20 14.62 6.17 -9.66
N ALA A 21 15.59 5.94 -10.56
CA ALA A 21 17.00 5.85 -10.21
C ALA A 21 17.71 7.23 -10.20
N THR A 22 17.14 8.21 -10.90
CA THR A 22 17.72 9.55 -11.00
C THR A 22 16.91 10.55 -10.18
N PRO A 23 17.51 11.15 -9.13
CA PRO A 23 16.86 12.21 -8.37
C PRO A 23 16.48 13.39 -9.25
N GLY A 24 15.23 13.84 -9.11
CA GLY A 24 14.71 14.92 -9.95
C GLY A 24 13.23 15.18 -9.69
N THR A 25 12.67 16.11 -10.45
CA THR A 25 11.23 16.34 -10.48
C THR A 25 10.73 16.03 -11.87
N TYR A 26 9.82 15.08 -11.96
CA TYR A 26 9.20 14.62 -13.19
C TYR A 26 7.75 15.09 -13.21
N ILE A 27 7.24 15.40 -14.40
CA ILE A 27 5.85 15.81 -14.59
C ILE A 27 5.13 14.70 -15.35
N VAL A 28 4.04 14.21 -14.74
CA VAL A 28 3.09 13.32 -15.39
C VAL A 28 1.82 14.13 -15.67
N THR A 29 1.39 14.11 -16.91
CA THR A 29 0.20 14.83 -17.37
C THR A 29 -0.93 13.82 -17.59
N TYR A 30 -2.08 14.09 -17.01
CA TYR A 30 -3.33 13.39 -17.25
C TYR A 30 -4.20 14.28 -18.12
N LEU A 31 -4.59 13.79 -19.27
CA LEU A 31 -5.46 14.48 -20.24
C LEU A 31 -6.76 13.69 -20.35
N ALA A 32 -7.84 14.27 -19.89
CA ALA A 32 -9.18 13.72 -20.07
C ALA A 32 -9.89 14.45 -21.20
N LYS A 33 -10.53 13.70 -22.11
CA LYS A 33 -11.26 14.23 -23.24
C LYS A 33 -12.64 13.59 -23.33
N ASP A 34 -13.68 14.42 -23.39
CA ASP A 34 -15.04 13.98 -23.59
C ASP A 34 -15.35 13.75 -25.09
N ARG A 35 -16.52 13.18 -25.36
CA ARG A 35 -17.01 12.94 -26.74
C ARG A 35 -17.27 14.22 -27.53
N SER A 36 -17.47 15.33 -26.83
CA SER A 36 -17.70 16.66 -27.44
C SER A 36 -16.41 17.37 -27.82
N GLY A 37 -15.25 16.81 -27.42
CA GLY A 37 -13.94 17.34 -27.69
C GLY A 37 -13.41 18.30 -26.64
N ASN A 38 -14.10 18.46 -25.51
CA ASN A 38 -13.57 19.25 -24.40
C ASN A 38 -12.44 18.49 -23.72
N GLU A 39 -11.39 19.21 -23.36
CA GLU A 39 -10.19 18.63 -22.75
C GLU A 39 -9.93 19.23 -21.38
N THR A 40 -9.61 18.37 -20.41
CA THR A 40 -9.14 18.78 -19.09
C THR A 40 -7.75 18.18 -18.85
N LYS A 41 -6.81 19.05 -18.47
CA LYS A 41 -5.41 18.68 -18.21
C LYS A 41 -5.08 18.83 -16.73
N ILE A 42 -4.52 17.79 -16.12
CA ILE A 42 -3.98 17.84 -14.76
C ILE A 42 -2.52 17.40 -14.79
N GLU A 43 -1.65 18.16 -14.15
CA GLU A 43 -0.25 17.83 -14.01
C GLU A 43 0.06 17.35 -12.58
N ARG A 44 0.73 16.21 -12.48
CA ARG A 44 1.25 15.68 -11.23
C ARG A 44 2.78 15.78 -11.23
N LYS A 45 3.34 16.43 -10.22
CA LYS A 45 4.78 16.48 -10.00
C LYS A 45 5.21 15.27 -9.16
N ILE A 46 6.08 14.43 -9.72
CA ILE A 46 6.71 13.31 -9.03
C ILE A 46 8.11 13.73 -8.65
N LYS A 47 8.40 13.81 -7.36
CA LYS A 47 9.72 14.17 -6.85
C LYS A 47 10.48 12.90 -6.47
N VAL A 48 11.44 12.51 -7.28
CA VAL A 48 12.41 11.46 -6.96
C VAL A 48 13.51 12.09 -6.13
N LYS A 49 13.71 11.59 -4.92
CA LYS A 49 14.79 12.04 -4.03
C LYS A 49 15.92 11.03 -4.07
N LYS A 50 17.16 11.50 -3.94
CA LYS A 50 18.29 10.60 -3.68
C LYS A 50 18.03 9.95 -2.32
N ASN A 51 18.03 8.61 -2.28
CA ASN A 51 18.07 7.92 -1.00
C ASN A 51 19.46 8.17 -0.39
N PRO A 52 19.57 8.83 0.77
CA PRO A 52 20.84 9.07 1.42
C PRO A 52 21.58 7.76 1.73
N ASP A 53 20.82 6.66 1.91
CA ASP A 53 21.36 5.35 2.30
C ASP A 53 21.70 4.46 1.09
N TRP A 54 21.62 4.99 -0.15
CA TRP A 54 21.84 4.19 -1.37
C TRP A 54 23.21 3.49 -1.40
N ASN A 55 24.21 4.04 -0.71
CA ASN A 55 25.55 3.46 -0.61
C ASN A 55 25.75 2.59 0.65
N GLU A 56 24.76 2.48 1.52
CA GLU A 56 24.80 1.65 2.71
C GLU A 56 24.10 0.31 2.44
N LYS A 57 24.62 -0.75 3.06
CA LYS A 57 23.96 -2.06 3.02
C LYS A 57 22.78 -2.02 3.99
N VAL A 58 21.62 -1.60 3.48
CA VAL A 58 20.38 -1.51 4.27
C VAL A 58 19.52 -2.74 3.99
N VAL A 59 19.01 -3.36 5.05
CA VAL A 59 18.02 -4.43 5.00
C VAL A 59 16.72 -3.92 5.61
N TYR A 60 15.62 -4.03 4.88
CA TYR A 60 14.29 -3.74 5.38
C TYR A 60 13.63 -5.04 5.84
N LEU A 61 13.44 -5.16 7.16
CA LEU A 61 12.74 -6.30 7.74
C LEU A 61 11.23 -6.13 7.57
N THR A 62 10.56 -7.16 7.08
CA THR A 62 9.11 -7.19 6.97
C THR A 62 8.55 -8.50 7.49
N PHE A 63 7.40 -8.45 8.15
CA PHE A 63 6.69 -9.60 8.68
C PHE A 63 5.26 -9.56 8.16
N ASP A 64 4.81 -10.62 7.53
CA ASP A 64 3.47 -10.77 6.98
C ASP A 64 2.60 -11.67 7.88
N ASP A 65 1.28 -11.67 7.64
CA ASP A 65 0.28 -12.56 8.25
C ASP A 65 0.03 -12.40 9.76
N GLY A 66 0.73 -11.49 10.43
CA GLY A 66 0.48 -11.15 11.82
C GLY A 66 -0.80 -10.32 12.03
N PRO A 67 -1.15 -10.03 13.30
CA PRO A 67 -0.46 -10.45 14.53
C PRO A 67 -0.64 -11.93 14.85
N SER A 68 0.25 -12.49 15.68
CA SER A 68 0.22 -13.85 16.15
C SER A 68 0.88 -13.97 17.52
N GLU A 69 0.83 -15.16 18.13
CA GLU A 69 1.53 -15.47 19.38
C GLU A 69 3.02 -15.12 19.35
N ASN A 70 3.66 -15.23 18.16
CA ASN A 70 5.09 -14.96 18.01
C ASN A 70 5.41 -13.46 17.88
N THR A 71 4.43 -12.62 17.64
CA THR A 71 4.65 -11.18 17.38
C THR A 71 5.30 -10.47 18.56
N GLY A 72 4.91 -10.86 19.80
CA GLY A 72 5.49 -10.30 21.01
C GLY A 72 6.98 -10.57 21.14
N GLU A 73 7.43 -11.80 20.88
CA GLU A 73 8.84 -12.19 20.94
C GLU A 73 9.65 -11.49 19.84
N ILE A 74 9.09 -11.37 18.62
CA ILE A 74 9.72 -10.62 17.52
C ILE A 74 9.94 -9.16 17.94
N LEU A 75 8.96 -8.52 18.54
CA LEU A 75 9.07 -7.13 19.02
C LEU A 75 10.14 -6.97 20.11
N ASP A 76 10.26 -7.94 21.02
CA ASP A 76 11.30 -7.95 22.05
C ASP A 76 12.71 -8.02 21.44
N ILE A 77 12.90 -8.90 20.46
CA ILE A 77 14.17 -9.03 19.73
C ILE A 77 14.49 -7.74 18.95
N LEU A 78 13.52 -7.17 18.24
CA LEU A 78 13.71 -5.92 17.49
C LEU A 78 14.10 -4.78 18.43
N LYS A 79 13.48 -4.71 19.59
CA LYS A 79 13.82 -3.71 20.64
C LYS A 79 15.22 -3.90 21.19
N GLU A 80 15.62 -5.14 21.51
CA GLU A 80 16.98 -5.47 21.98
C GLU A 80 18.04 -5.07 20.94
N LYS A 81 17.76 -5.33 19.66
CA LYS A 81 18.68 -5.03 18.56
C LYS A 81 18.58 -3.59 18.05
N ASN A 82 17.73 -2.76 18.65
CA ASN A 82 17.43 -1.39 18.17
C ASN A 82 17.10 -1.35 16.67
N ALA A 83 16.38 -2.36 16.19
CA ALA A 83 15.99 -2.50 14.80
C ALA A 83 14.52 -2.15 14.61
N LYS A 84 14.18 -1.66 13.42
CA LYS A 84 12.79 -1.38 13.01
C LYS A 84 12.37 -2.33 11.91
N ALA A 85 11.05 -2.57 11.83
CA ALA A 85 10.46 -3.44 10.84
C ALA A 85 9.13 -2.86 10.34
N THR A 86 8.61 -3.47 9.28
CA THR A 86 7.24 -3.26 8.81
C THR A 86 6.44 -4.55 9.05
N PHE A 87 5.30 -4.43 9.69
CA PHE A 87 4.37 -5.53 9.92
C PHE A 87 3.17 -5.38 8.99
N PHE A 88 3.00 -6.29 8.04
CA PHE A 88 1.84 -6.36 7.17
C PHE A 88 0.79 -7.24 7.83
N VAL A 89 -0.21 -6.60 8.45
CA VAL A 89 -1.16 -7.25 9.35
C VAL A 89 -2.43 -7.66 8.66
N THR A 90 -3.07 -8.70 9.21
CA THR A 90 -4.39 -9.22 8.83
C THR A 90 -5.41 -8.98 9.94
N GLY A 91 -6.67 -9.28 9.70
CA GLY A 91 -7.73 -9.17 10.72
C GLY A 91 -8.20 -10.52 11.28
N ASN A 92 -7.51 -11.61 10.97
CA ASN A 92 -7.97 -12.95 11.31
C ASN A 92 -7.53 -13.47 12.69
N ASN A 93 -6.69 -12.71 13.43
CA ASN A 93 -6.16 -13.06 14.76
C ASN A 93 -6.42 -11.96 15.79
N GLN A 94 -7.67 -11.57 15.98
CA GLN A 94 -8.06 -10.42 16.81
C GLN A 94 -7.64 -10.53 18.30
N GLU A 95 -7.40 -11.74 18.79
CA GLU A 95 -6.88 -11.98 20.15
C GLU A 95 -5.47 -11.41 20.36
N HIS A 96 -4.76 -11.08 19.28
CA HIS A 96 -3.42 -10.47 19.28
C HIS A 96 -3.38 -9.03 18.78
N ASP A 97 -4.52 -8.36 18.64
CA ASP A 97 -4.60 -6.98 18.13
C ASP A 97 -3.82 -5.96 18.97
N ASP A 98 -3.62 -6.25 20.27
CA ASP A 98 -2.76 -5.47 21.15
C ASP A 98 -1.29 -5.44 20.68
N MET A 99 -0.84 -6.45 19.91
CA MET A 99 0.48 -6.48 19.31
C MET A 99 0.61 -5.49 18.14
N ILE A 100 -0.47 -5.18 17.43
CA ILE A 100 -0.48 -4.11 16.43
C ILE A 100 -0.23 -2.76 17.10
N LYS A 101 -0.94 -2.50 18.22
CA LYS A 101 -0.75 -1.28 19.01
C LYS A 101 0.66 -1.18 19.56
N ARG A 102 1.19 -2.29 20.09
CA ARG A 102 2.57 -2.37 20.60
C ARG A 102 3.59 -2.07 19.50
N ALA A 103 3.50 -2.75 18.35
CA ALA A 103 4.39 -2.53 17.21
C ALA A 103 4.40 -1.07 16.77
N PHE A 104 3.21 -0.46 16.64
CA PHE A 104 3.08 0.94 16.27
C PHE A 104 3.71 1.88 17.32
N SER A 105 3.45 1.67 18.61
CA SER A 105 3.98 2.50 19.71
C SER A 105 5.49 2.37 19.87
N GLU A 106 6.07 1.23 19.50
CA GLU A 106 7.52 1.00 19.49
C GLU A 106 8.19 1.55 18.20
N GLY A 107 7.42 2.21 17.30
CA GLY A 107 7.93 2.93 16.12
C GLY A 107 8.20 2.03 14.93
N HIS A 108 7.54 0.89 14.83
CA HIS A 108 7.49 0.07 13.63
C HIS A 108 6.42 0.57 12.66
N SER A 109 6.56 0.26 11.38
CA SER A 109 5.54 0.56 10.38
C SER A 109 4.47 -0.53 10.36
N ILE A 110 3.20 -0.14 10.24
CA ILE A 110 2.09 -1.08 10.05
C ILE A 110 1.60 -0.97 8.62
N GLY A 111 1.59 -2.08 7.91
CA GLY A 111 1.04 -2.22 6.55
C GLY A 111 -0.19 -3.12 6.56
N LEU A 112 -0.95 -3.10 5.47
CA LEU A 112 -2.18 -3.85 5.31
C LEU A 112 -1.93 -5.11 4.46
N HIS A 113 -2.44 -6.28 4.93
CA HIS A 113 -2.28 -7.57 4.23
C HIS A 113 -3.60 -8.30 4.02
N THR A 114 -4.68 -7.54 3.81
CA THR A 114 -6.08 -7.98 3.77
C THR A 114 -6.62 -8.42 5.14
N TYR A 115 -7.93 -8.44 5.29
CA TYR A 115 -8.54 -8.76 6.58
C TYR A 115 -8.62 -10.27 6.80
N THR A 116 -9.19 -11.00 5.83
CA THR A 116 -9.43 -12.44 5.95
C THR A 116 -8.22 -13.29 5.55
N HIS A 117 -7.35 -12.77 4.69
CA HIS A 117 -6.25 -13.50 4.06
C HIS A 117 -6.70 -14.82 3.37
N ASP A 118 -8.00 -14.92 3.06
CA ASP A 118 -8.53 -16.07 2.31
C ASP A 118 -8.53 -15.76 0.81
N TYR A 119 -7.68 -16.45 0.08
CA TYR A 119 -7.48 -16.22 -1.37
C TYR A 119 -8.76 -16.36 -2.19
N ALA A 120 -9.63 -17.31 -1.85
CA ALA A 120 -10.88 -17.52 -2.56
C ALA A 120 -11.83 -16.32 -2.39
N THR A 121 -11.87 -15.75 -1.19
CA THR A 121 -12.66 -14.57 -0.87
C THR A 121 -12.02 -13.29 -1.40
N VAL A 122 -10.74 -13.07 -1.08
CA VAL A 122 -10.02 -11.83 -1.40
C VAL A 122 -9.88 -11.61 -2.90
N TYR A 123 -9.66 -12.68 -3.66
CA TYR A 123 -9.47 -12.60 -5.11
C TYR A 123 -10.69 -13.04 -5.94
N ALA A 124 -11.88 -13.11 -5.33
CA ALA A 124 -13.13 -13.39 -6.04
C ALA A 124 -13.47 -12.28 -7.04
N SER A 125 -13.21 -11.01 -6.69
CA SER A 125 -13.37 -9.84 -7.55
C SER A 125 -12.54 -8.68 -7.03
N GLU A 126 -12.38 -7.61 -7.83
CA GLU A 126 -11.74 -6.37 -7.41
C GLU A 126 -12.48 -5.72 -6.24
N ASP A 127 -13.82 -5.68 -6.30
CA ASP A 127 -14.67 -5.15 -5.22
C ASP A 127 -14.49 -5.95 -3.92
N ALA A 128 -14.41 -7.28 -4.01
CA ALA A 128 -14.17 -8.14 -2.86
C ALA A 128 -12.80 -7.84 -2.21
N TYR A 129 -11.76 -7.67 -3.03
CA TYR A 129 -10.44 -7.29 -2.55
C TYR A 129 -10.48 -5.95 -1.79
N PHE A 130 -11.06 -4.91 -2.40
CA PHE A 130 -11.10 -3.58 -1.77
C PHE A 130 -11.98 -3.54 -0.53
N ALA A 131 -13.09 -4.28 -0.51
CA ALA A 131 -13.93 -4.40 0.68
C ALA A 131 -13.20 -5.10 1.84
N ASP A 132 -12.42 -6.12 1.55
CA ASP A 132 -11.60 -6.82 2.55
C ASP A 132 -10.43 -5.96 3.03
N LEU A 133 -9.76 -5.28 2.11
CA LEU A 133 -8.68 -4.31 2.43
C LEU A 133 -9.19 -3.16 3.30
N GLN A 134 -10.39 -2.64 3.04
CA GLN A 134 -10.99 -1.57 3.84
C GLN A 134 -11.21 -2.02 5.29
N LYS A 135 -11.64 -3.27 5.52
CA LYS A 135 -11.84 -3.80 6.88
C LYS A 135 -10.55 -3.82 7.69
N VAL A 136 -9.43 -4.26 7.10
CA VAL A 136 -8.15 -4.25 7.83
C VAL A 136 -7.62 -2.82 7.99
N SER A 137 -7.90 -1.92 7.05
CA SER A 137 -7.58 -0.50 7.19
C SER A 137 -8.30 0.13 8.38
N ASP A 138 -9.61 -0.12 8.50
CA ASP A 138 -10.44 0.38 9.61
C ASP A 138 -9.99 -0.21 10.95
N LEU A 139 -9.62 -1.49 10.98
CA LEU A 139 -9.06 -2.15 12.15
C LEU A 139 -7.77 -1.45 12.61
N VAL A 140 -6.80 -1.29 11.71
CA VAL A 140 -5.51 -0.64 12.02
C VAL A 140 -5.71 0.80 12.46
N GLU A 141 -6.59 1.57 11.81
CA GLU A 141 -6.91 2.94 12.20
C GLU A 141 -7.55 2.99 13.59
N SER A 142 -8.45 2.06 13.92
CA SER A 142 -9.10 1.99 15.23
C SER A 142 -8.11 1.72 16.37
N ILE A 143 -7.06 0.91 16.09
CA ILE A 143 -6.06 0.51 17.10
C ILE A 143 -4.97 1.58 17.25
N THR A 144 -4.51 2.16 16.14
CA THR A 144 -3.33 3.04 16.11
C THR A 144 -3.68 4.53 16.06
N GLY A 145 -4.93 4.87 15.72
CA GLY A 145 -5.36 6.23 15.43
C GLY A 145 -4.81 6.79 14.12
N THR A 146 -4.16 5.96 13.29
CA THR A 146 -3.50 6.40 12.06
C THR A 146 -3.83 5.45 10.92
N LYS A 147 -4.17 6.03 9.76
CA LYS A 147 -4.41 5.28 8.53
C LYS A 147 -3.11 4.77 7.94
N SER A 148 -3.03 3.46 7.68
CA SER A 148 -1.88 2.90 6.94
C SER A 148 -2.00 3.24 5.45
N MET A 149 -0.85 3.61 4.85
CA MET A 149 -0.75 3.96 3.42
C MET A 149 0.09 2.94 2.65
N ILE A 150 0.42 1.82 3.26
CA ILE A 150 1.22 0.76 2.63
C ILE A 150 0.45 -0.55 2.67
N ILE A 151 0.46 -1.24 1.54
CA ILE A 151 -0.21 -2.53 1.38
C ILE A 151 0.75 -3.56 0.80
N ARG A 152 0.48 -4.83 1.11
CA ARG A 152 1.08 -5.97 0.46
C ARG A 152 -0.01 -6.94 0.07
N PHE A 153 -0.02 -7.34 -1.20
CA PHE A 153 -0.97 -8.33 -1.70
C PHE A 153 -0.61 -9.73 -1.19
N PRO A 154 -1.58 -10.52 -0.69
CA PRO A 154 -1.38 -11.94 -0.42
C PRO A 154 -0.83 -12.67 -1.65
N GLY A 155 0.23 -13.48 -1.45
CA GLY A 155 0.93 -14.15 -2.55
C GLY A 155 1.91 -13.28 -3.33
N GLY A 156 2.00 -12.01 -3.04
CA GLY A 156 3.00 -11.08 -3.59
C GLY A 156 3.09 -11.09 -5.11
N SER A 157 4.31 -11.03 -5.65
CA SER A 157 4.57 -11.03 -7.10
C SER A 157 4.23 -12.35 -7.81
N SER A 158 4.03 -13.43 -7.07
CA SER A 158 3.58 -14.71 -7.62
C SER A 158 2.10 -14.69 -7.99
N ASN A 159 1.34 -13.75 -7.45
CA ASN A 159 -0.09 -13.62 -7.71
C ASN A 159 -0.35 -12.71 -8.92
N THR A 160 -0.72 -13.32 -10.05
CA THR A 160 -1.00 -12.58 -11.30
C THR A 160 -2.31 -11.77 -11.24
N ILE A 161 -3.21 -12.07 -10.30
CA ILE A 161 -4.49 -11.37 -10.14
C ILE A 161 -4.24 -10.01 -9.48
N SER A 162 -3.38 -9.94 -8.47
CA SER A 162 -3.07 -8.72 -7.72
C SER A 162 -2.58 -7.57 -8.63
N ALA A 163 -1.82 -7.90 -9.68
CA ALA A 163 -1.33 -6.91 -10.63
C ALA A 163 -2.47 -6.16 -11.38
N LYS A 164 -3.64 -6.80 -11.52
CA LYS A 164 -4.81 -6.17 -12.15
C LYS A 164 -5.45 -5.11 -11.25
N TYR A 165 -5.36 -5.29 -9.94
CA TYR A 165 -6.02 -4.43 -8.95
C TYR A 165 -5.20 -3.19 -8.58
N VAL A 166 -3.92 -3.15 -8.93
CA VAL A 166 -3.05 -1.98 -8.66
C VAL A 166 -3.62 -0.68 -9.23
N LYS A 167 -4.33 -0.75 -10.35
CA LYS A 167 -4.97 0.43 -10.95
C LYS A 167 -6.04 1.07 -10.07
N GLY A 168 -6.75 0.28 -9.26
CA GLY A 168 -7.76 0.78 -8.33
C GLY A 168 -7.19 1.47 -7.10
N LEU A 169 -5.87 1.38 -6.87
CA LEU A 169 -5.16 2.00 -5.74
C LEU A 169 -4.61 3.39 -6.07
N MET A 170 -4.63 3.80 -7.33
CA MET A 170 -4.14 5.10 -7.80
C MET A 170 -5.28 6.10 -7.90
#